data_06c1cffbbaa402a6d08a3c0521c95197
#
_entry.id   06c1cffbbaa402a6d08a3c0521c95197
#
_cell.length_a   1.000
_cell.length_b   1.000
_cell.length_c   1.000
_cell.angle_alpha   90.00
_cell.angle_beta   90.00
_cell.angle_gamma   90.00
#
_symmetry.space_group_name_H-M   'P 1'
#
loop_
_entity.id
_entity.type
_entity.pdbx_description
1 polymer ?
#
loop_
_entity_poly.entity_id
_entity_poly.type
_entity_poly.pdbx_seq_one_letter_code
_entity_poly.pdbx_strand_id
1 'polypeptide(L)'
;MIPIMIDVAAVALGLTALAGAGQSVAGWVALRRFRSRRAPASASLPAVTILKPLHGDEPLLEEALASCCTQDYPTFQIVFGLQDPSDPAIEVLRRLRRRFPDVAMDVVVDRTTHGLNRKIGNLINMLPQARHDLLVIADSDMHVAPDYLRSLVAALQQPRVGLVTTLYSGRAASDTMTGRLGAAQINHAFLPGALLARAMGREDCLGATMALSRDTLEQVGGLRALADHLADDAVLGRLVQAQGLRVALAETIPATTVPETQVPVLFEHELRWARTVKSLVPVEFALSAIQFPLFWAALTVGVSEGAGWAWLLFAATWLVRGVCAHAIDADLKVASALTIWCLPFRDLLSMTVLLASYRTKRVAWRGQVMLATRPSLIPTSLAPGEG
;
A
#
# COMPACT_ATOMS: atom_id res chain seq x y z
N MET A 1 -19.86 -43.37 3.18
CA MET A 1 -18.59 -42.67 3.53
C MET A 1 -18.36 -41.45 2.67
N ILE A 2 -18.43 -41.53 1.34
CA ILE A 2 -18.27 -40.39 0.41
C ILE A 2 -19.26 -39.24 0.64
N PRO A 3 -20.61 -39.47 0.78
CA PRO A 3 -21.56 -38.39 1.02
C PRO A 3 -21.28 -37.62 2.30
N ILE A 4 -20.95 -38.29 3.39
CA ILE A 4 -20.61 -37.63 4.69
C ILE A 4 -19.36 -36.75 4.57
N MET A 5 -18.36 -37.16 3.78
CA MET A 5 -17.16 -36.38 3.54
C MET A 5 -17.47 -35.11 2.73
N ILE A 6 -18.38 -35.18 1.75
CA ILE A 6 -18.84 -34.01 0.98
C ILE A 6 -19.59 -33.04 1.86
N ASP A 7 -20.48 -33.50 2.73
CA ASP A 7 -21.20 -32.66 3.67
C ASP A 7 -20.26 -31.96 4.64
N VAL A 8 -19.27 -32.67 5.20
CA VAL A 8 -18.26 -32.09 6.10
C VAL A 8 -17.41 -31.02 5.37
N ALA A 9 -17.01 -31.29 4.12
CA ALA A 9 -16.25 -30.32 3.34
C ALA A 9 -17.09 -29.07 3.02
N ALA A 10 -18.36 -29.24 2.62
CA ALA A 10 -19.26 -28.12 2.35
C ALA A 10 -19.48 -27.25 3.61
N VAL A 11 -19.65 -27.86 4.79
CA VAL A 11 -19.79 -27.15 6.05
C VAL A 11 -18.51 -26.39 6.39
N ALA A 12 -17.33 -26.99 6.23
CA ALA A 12 -16.05 -26.33 6.50
C ALA A 12 -15.83 -25.10 5.60
N LEU A 13 -16.15 -25.22 4.29
CA LEU A 13 -16.10 -24.11 3.35
C LEU A 13 -17.10 -23.00 3.71
N GLY A 14 -18.32 -23.39 4.12
CA GLY A 14 -19.34 -22.46 4.59
C GLY A 14 -18.91 -21.68 5.84
N LEU A 15 -18.27 -22.34 6.79
CA LEU A 15 -17.70 -21.69 7.98
C LEU A 15 -16.57 -20.70 7.59
N THR A 16 -15.75 -21.06 6.59
CA THR A 16 -14.72 -20.14 6.06
C THR A 16 -15.35 -18.90 5.42
N ALA A 17 -16.44 -19.07 4.65
CA ALA A 17 -17.18 -17.95 4.08
C ALA A 17 -17.77 -17.03 5.17
N LEU A 18 -18.35 -17.60 6.24
CA LEU A 18 -18.86 -16.82 7.38
C LEU A 18 -17.75 -16.08 8.11
N ALA A 19 -16.60 -16.72 8.33
CA ALA A 19 -15.43 -16.09 8.92
C ALA A 19 -14.96 -14.89 8.11
N GLY A 20 -14.90 -15.03 6.76
CA GLY A 20 -14.55 -13.94 5.85
C GLY A 20 -15.58 -12.80 5.82
N ALA A 21 -16.88 -13.12 5.90
CA ALA A 21 -17.93 -12.11 6.05
C ALA A 21 -17.77 -11.36 7.40
N GLY A 22 -17.51 -12.07 8.49
CA GLY A 22 -17.19 -11.48 9.79
C GLY A 22 -15.94 -10.60 9.76
N GLN A 23 -14.90 -11.01 9.04
CA GLN A 23 -13.69 -10.21 8.80
C GLN A 23 -14.00 -8.92 8.02
N SER A 24 -14.89 -8.97 7.03
CA SER A 24 -15.32 -7.77 6.29
C SER A 24 -15.99 -6.74 7.21
N VAL A 25 -16.87 -7.20 8.12
CA VAL A 25 -17.50 -6.34 9.13
C VAL A 25 -16.45 -5.79 10.12
N ALA A 26 -15.55 -6.64 10.61
CA ALA A 26 -14.49 -6.22 11.54
C ALA A 26 -13.56 -5.18 10.90
N GLY A 27 -13.21 -5.36 9.62
CA GLY A 27 -12.39 -4.41 8.86
C GLY A 27 -13.08 -3.06 8.66
N TRP A 28 -14.38 -3.04 8.34
CA TRP A 28 -15.16 -1.80 8.28
C TRP A 28 -15.21 -1.09 9.64
N VAL A 29 -15.49 -1.82 10.72
CA VAL A 29 -15.50 -1.26 12.08
C VAL A 29 -14.12 -0.70 12.45
N ALA A 30 -13.04 -1.41 12.09
CA ALA A 30 -11.67 -0.93 12.32
C ALA A 30 -11.39 0.38 11.57
N LEU A 31 -11.85 0.50 10.31
CA LEU A 31 -11.73 1.73 9.54
C LEU A 31 -12.50 2.89 10.18
N ARG A 32 -13.74 2.67 10.60
CA ARG A 32 -14.53 3.71 11.30
C ARG A 32 -13.86 4.17 12.58
N ARG A 33 -13.36 3.23 13.39
CA ARG A 33 -12.59 3.55 14.60
C ARG A 33 -11.32 4.32 14.28
N PHE A 34 -10.60 3.94 13.23
CA PHE A 34 -9.39 4.65 12.79
C PHE A 34 -9.72 6.09 12.40
N ARG A 35 -10.74 6.31 11.59
CA ARG A 35 -11.18 7.64 11.14
C ARG A 35 -11.75 8.52 12.25
N SER A 36 -12.29 7.94 13.31
CA SER A 36 -12.77 8.70 14.47
C SER A 36 -11.66 9.16 15.42
N ARG A 37 -10.43 8.68 15.22
CA ARG A 37 -9.28 9.16 15.98
C ARG A 37 -8.99 10.61 15.59
N ARG A 38 -8.57 11.38 16.55
CA ARG A 38 -8.02 12.72 16.31
C ARG A 38 -6.52 12.60 16.30
N ALA A 39 -5.87 13.21 15.31
CA ALA A 39 -4.43 13.32 15.33
C ALA A 39 -3.98 13.97 16.66
N PRO A 40 -2.97 13.42 17.32
CA PRO A 40 -2.43 14.05 18.53
C PRO A 40 -1.99 15.49 18.19
N ALA A 41 -2.12 16.39 19.17
CA ALA A 41 -1.63 17.75 18.97
C ALA A 41 -0.12 17.70 18.74
N SER A 42 0.33 18.34 17.67
CA SER A 42 1.78 18.49 17.41
C SER A 42 2.35 19.53 18.36
N ALA A 43 3.41 19.18 19.07
CA ALA A 43 4.09 20.10 19.98
C ALA A 43 4.83 21.22 19.22
N SER A 44 5.27 20.93 17.99
CA SER A 44 5.96 21.88 17.12
C SER A 44 5.72 21.48 15.65
N LEU A 45 5.94 22.41 14.74
CA LEU A 45 5.85 22.18 13.29
C LEU A 45 7.23 22.43 12.64
N PRO A 46 8.18 21.50 12.83
CA PRO A 46 9.51 21.61 12.23
C PRO A 46 9.42 21.55 10.70
N ALA A 47 10.40 22.17 10.03
CA ALA A 47 10.44 22.16 8.57
C ALA A 47 10.61 20.74 8.00
N VAL A 48 9.96 20.46 6.88
CA VAL A 48 9.86 19.12 6.28
C VAL A 48 10.34 19.14 4.82
N THR A 49 11.10 18.14 4.39
CA THR A 49 11.35 17.87 2.98
C THR A 49 10.57 16.65 2.50
N ILE A 50 9.73 16.83 1.47
CA ILE A 50 9.06 15.75 0.77
C ILE A 50 9.95 15.29 -0.39
N LEU A 51 10.28 14.01 -0.44
CA LEU A 51 11.02 13.36 -1.52
C LEU A 51 10.04 12.60 -2.41
N LYS A 52 9.90 13.00 -3.67
CA LYS A 52 8.99 12.46 -4.68
C LYS A 52 9.79 11.87 -5.85
N PRO A 53 10.16 10.58 -5.82
CA PRO A 53 10.79 9.92 -6.97
C PRO A 53 9.75 9.73 -8.09
N LEU A 54 10.03 10.25 -9.28
CA LEU A 54 9.15 10.22 -10.44
C LEU A 54 9.68 9.29 -11.53
N HIS A 55 8.77 8.76 -12.36
CA HIS A 55 9.09 8.00 -13.55
C HIS A 55 7.92 7.94 -14.52
N GLY A 56 8.05 8.59 -15.66
CA GLY A 56 7.03 8.61 -16.70
C GLY A 56 5.87 9.56 -16.40
N ASP A 57 4.95 9.65 -17.36
CA ASP A 57 3.70 10.40 -17.24
C ASP A 57 2.59 9.44 -16.77
N GLU A 58 2.50 9.27 -15.47
CA GLU A 58 1.47 8.43 -14.86
C GLU A 58 0.10 9.16 -14.91
N PRO A 59 -1.01 8.42 -15.08
CA PRO A 59 -2.34 9.03 -15.03
C PRO A 59 -2.56 9.80 -13.73
N LEU A 60 -3.15 10.99 -13.82
CA LEU A 60 -3.41 11.90 -12.70
C LEU A 60 -2.15 12.41 -11.97
N LEU A 61 -0.94 12.25 -12.55
CA LEU A 61 0.32 12.65 -11.93
C LEU A 61 0.29 14.13 -11.50
N GLU A 62 -0.13 15.05 -12.40
CA GLU A 62 -0.18 16.48 -12.07
C GLU A 62 -1.11 16.77 -10.88
N GLU A 63 -2.25 16.08 -10.78
CA GLU A 63 -3.20 16.22 -9.69
C GLU A 63 -2.59 15.71 -8.37
N ALA A 64 -1.95 14.54 -8.40
CA ALA A 64 -1.28 13.96 -7.25
C ALA A 64 -0.16 14.89 -6.73
N LEU A 65 0.70 15.39 -7.64
CA LEU A 65 1.77 16.31 -7.25
C LEU A 65 1.24 17.66 -6.76
N ALA A 66 0.19 18.20 -7.39
CA ALA A 66 -0.44 19.45 -6.95
C ALA A 66 -1.01 19.34 -5.52
N SER A 67 -1.52 18.18 -5.13
CA SER A 67 -2.01 17.96 -3.77
C SER A 67 -0.91 18.11 -2.70
N CYS A 68 0.33 17.79 -3.05
CA CYS A 68 1.48 18.03 -2.17
C CYS A 68 1.86 19.51 -2.06
N CYS A 69 1.53 20.32 -3.07
CA CYS A 69 1.82 21.76 -3.08
C CYS A 69 0.80 22.56 -2.25
N THR A 70 -0.34 22.00 -1.88
CA THR A 70 -1.44 22.68 -1.16
C THR A 70 -1.49 22.29 0.33
N GLN A 71 -0.34 21.99 0.93
CA GLN A 71 -0.28 21.59 2.32
C GLN A 71 -0.51 22.78 3.27
N ASP A 72 -1.36 22.60 4.26
CA ASP A 72 -1.50 23.50 5.40
C ASP A 72 -0.36 23.27 6.39
N TYR A 73 0.85 23.69 5.99
CA TYR A 73 2.06 23.50 6.78
C TYR A 73 3.00 24.69 6.62
N PRO A 74 3.60 25.22 7.72
CA PRO A 74 4.29 26.51 7.67
C PRO A 74 5.56 26.51 6.82
N THR A 75 6.34 25.42 6.85
CA THR A 75 7.63 25.36 6.14
C THR A 75 7.86 23.97 5.61
N PHE A 76 7.83 23.82 4.29
CA PHE A 76 8.18 22.58 3.63
C PHE A 76 8.85 22.81 2.28
N GLN A 77 9.58 21.83 1.83
CA GLN A 77 10.23 21.74 0.53
C GLN A 77 9.76 20.45 -0.16
N ILE A 78 9.62 20.49 -1.48
CA ILE A 78 9.41 19.29 -2.30
C ILE A 78 10.62 19.10 -3.20
N VAL A 79 11.25 17.93 -3.14
CA VAL A 79 12.30 17.52 -4.05
C VAL A 79 11.73 16.45 -4.97
N PHE A 80 11.72 16.72 -6.26
CA PHE A 80 11.34 15.77 -7.30
C PHE A 80 12.59 15.14 -7.92
N GLY A 81 12.61 13.83 -8.05
CA GLY A 81 13.74 13.11 -8.63
C GLY A 81 13.37 12.36 -9.89
N LEU A 82 14.21 12.48 -10.93
CA LEU A 82 14.10 11.75 -12.19
C LEU A 82 15.46 11.15 -12.56
N GLN A 83 15.44 10.03 -13.27
CA GLN A 83 16.66 9.38 -13.74
C GLN A 83 16.92 9.58 -15.24
N ASP A 84 15.96 10.19 -15.97
CA ASP A 84 16.09 10.47 -17.38
C ASP A 84 15.74 11.94 -17.68
N PRO A 85 16.63 12.74 -18.32
CA PRO A 85 16.33 14.10 -18.70
C PRO A 85 15.26 14.23 -19.80
N SER A 86 14.89 13.13 -20.47
CA SER A 86 13.78 13.07 -21.43
C SER A 86 12.47 12.55 -20.83
N ASP A 87 12.42 12.34 -19.52
CA ASP A 87 11.21 11.84 -18.84
C ASP A 87 10.05 12.83 -19.00
N PRO A 88 8.88 12.39 -19.49
CA PRO A 88 7.71 13.26 -19.71
C PRO A 88 7.20 13.94 -18.44
N ALA A 89 7.46 13.41 -17.25
CA ALA A 89 7.11 14.05 -15.97
C ALA A 89 7.76 15.44 -15.81
N ILE A 90 8.86 15.73 -16.53
CA ILE A 90 9.49 17.07 -16.51
C ILE A 90 8.53 18.16 -16.97
N GLU A 91 7.69 17.88 -17.96
CA GLU A 91 6.71 18.86 -18.42
C GLU A 91 5.59 19.09 -17.39
N VAL A 92 5.20 18.04 -16.69
CA VAL A 92 4.29 18.15 -15.54
C VAL A 92 4.89 19.06 -14.47
N LEU A 93 6.17 18.87 -14.12
CA LEU A 93 6.86 19.72 -13.13
C LEU A 93 6.97 21.19 -13.57
N ARG A 94 7.16 21.47 -14.88
CA ARG A 94 7.17 22.84 -15.41
C ARG A 94 5.81 23.52 -15.22
N ARG A 95 4.70 22.81 -15.50
CA ARG A 95 3.34 23.31 -15.26
C ARG A 95 3.09 23.54 -13.77
N LEU A 96 3.50 22.58 -12.92
CA LEU A 96 3.34 22.65 -11.49
C LEU A 96 4.07 23.87 -10.90
N ARG A 97 5.32 24.10 -11.30
CA ARG A 97 6.10 25.27 -10.82
C ARG A 97 5.47 26.61 -11.21
N ARG A 98 4.85 26.70 -12.40
CA ARG A 98 4.10 27.90 -12.81
C ARG A 98 2.82 28.10 -11.97
N ARG A 99 2.16 27.01 -11.61
CA ARG A 99 0.92 27.04 -10.83
C ARG A 99 1.15 27.36 -9.34
N PHE A 100 2.29 26.94 -8.80
CA PHE A 100 2.63 27.11 -7.38
C PHE A 100 4.02 27.79 -7.23
N PRO A 101 4.16 29.06 -7.62
CA PRO A 101 5.47 29.73 -7.64
C PRO A 101 6.08 29.92 -6.25
N ASP A 102 5.25 29.98 -5.21
CA ASP A 102 5.69 30.23 -3.83
C ASP A 102 6.10 28.95 -3.07
N VAL A 103 5.86 27.77 -3.64
CA VAL A 103 6.26 26.50 -3.02
C VAL A 103 7.72 26.20 -3.35
N ALA A 104 8.52 25.93 -2.33
CA ALA A 104 9.92 25.53 -2.48
C ALA A 104 10.01 24.16 -3.20
N MET A 105 10.37 24.18 -4.49
CA MET A 105 10.48 22.99 -5.33
C MET A 105 11.87 22.89 -5.93
N ASP A 106 12.53 21.75 -5.72
CA ASP A 106 13.78 21.39 -6.38
C ASP A 106 13.56 20.19 -7.29
N VAL A 107 14.28 20.13 -8.41
CA VAL A 107 14.22 19.02 -9.38
C VAL A 107 15.62 18.47 -9.56
N VAL A 108 15.79 17.20 -9.27
CA VAL A 108 17.05 16.46 -9.47
C VAL A 108 16.86 15.54 -10.67
N VAL A 109 17.73 15.67 -11.66
CA VAL A 109 17.78 14.78 -12.82
C VAL A 109 19.16 14.12 -12.83
N ASP A 110 19.24 12.88 -12.37
CA ASP A 110 20.52 12.17 -12.21
C ASP A 110 20.36 10.69 -12.61
N ARG A 111 21.16 10.23 -13.58
CA ARG A 111 21.17 8.87 -14.11
C ARG A 111 21.96 7.88 -13.27
N THR A 112 22.62 8.33 -12.22
CA THR A 112 23.44 7.47 -11.36
C THR A 112 22.59 6.37 -10.73
N THR A 113 23.05 5.14 -10.84
CA THR A 113 22.39 3.96 -10.27
C THR A 113 23.09 3.53 -8.99
N HIS A 114 22.32 3.11 -7.99
CA HIS A 114 22.80 2.75 -6.67
C HIS A 114 22.22 1.38 -6.21
N GLY A 115 22.26 0.39 -7.05
CA GLY A 115 21.72 -0.94 -6.75
C GLY A 115 20.51 -1.31 -7.62
N LEU A 116 19.81 -2.39 -7.26
CA LEU A 116 18.73 -2.97 -8.05
C LEU A 116 17.42 -2.19 -7.93
N ASN A 117 17.17 -1.54 -6.79
CA ASN A 117 15.95 -0.78 -6.56
C ASN A 117 16.10 0.65 -7.11
N ARG A 118 15.51 0.89 -8.29
CA ARG A 118 15.58 2.19 -8.96
C ARG A 118 14.91 3.32 -8.19
N LYS A 119 13.84 3.05 -7.42
CA LYS A 119 13.21 4.04 -6.55
C LYS A 119 14.20 4.52 -5.49
N ILE A 120 14.86 3.60 -4.83
CA ILE A 120 15.88 3.93 -3.82
C ILE A 120 17.10 4.60 -4.45
N GLY A 121 17.56 4.14 -5.61
CA GLY A 121 18.63 4.82 -6.36
C GLY A 121 18.30 6.28 -6.66
N ASN A 122 17.07 6.56 -7.10
CA ASN A 122 16.60 7.93 -7.32
C ASN A 122 16.54 8.76 -6.01
N LEU A 123 16.07 8.17 -4.92
CA LEU A 123 16.05 8.81 -3.61
C LEU A 123 17.46 9.14 -3.09
N ILE A 124 18.46 8.28 -3.35
CA ILE A 124 19.87 8.57 -3.00
C ILE A 124 20.35 9.81 -3.75
N ASN A 125 20.02 9.95 -5.04
CA ASN A 125 20.39 11.12 -5.85
C ASN A 125 19.68 12.40 -5.35
N MET A 126 18.46 12.28 -4.84
CA MET A 126 17.66 13.41 -4.34
C MET A 126 18.09 13.91 -2.96
N LEU A 127 18.55 13.00 -2.09
CA LEU A 127 18.79 13.27 -0.68
C LEU A 127 19.73 14.46 -0.40
N PRO A 128 20.79 14.73 -1.20
CA PRO A 128 21.64 15.91 -1.02
C PRO A 128 20.92 17.25 -1.18
N GLN A 129 19.80 17.30 -1.89
CA GLN A 129 18.98 18.50 -2.07
C GLN A 129 17.94 18.71 -0.95
N ALA A 130 17.75 17.71 -0.09
CA ALA A 130 16.85 17.82 1.05
C ALA A 130 17.44 18.75 2.11
N ARG A 131 16.76 19.88 2.39
CA ARG A 131 17.23 20.94 3.28
C ARG A 131 16.87 20.71 4.75
N HIS A 132 15.86 19.91 5.02
CA HIS A 132 15.27 19.74 6.35
C HIS A 132 15.57 18.36 6.93
N ASP A 133 15.58 18.27 8.26
CA ASP A 133 15.87 17.04 8.97
C ASP A 133 14.72 16.06 8.97
N LEU A 134 13.46 16.54 8.85
CA LEU A 134 12.33 15.66 8.66
C LEU A 134 12.14 15.37 7.18
N LEU A 135 12.19 14.09 6.85
CA LEU A 135 12.05 13.57 5.49
C LEU A 135 10.73 12.83 5.35
N VAL A 136 10.00 13.10 4.28
CA VAL A 136 8.80 12.38 3.87
C VAL A 136 9.06 11.79 2.49
N ILE A 137 9.23 10.50 2.40
CA ILE A 137 9.31 9.76 1.14
C ILE A 137 7.88 9.39 0.75
N ALA A 138 7.42 9.84 -0.41
CA ALA A 138 6.06 9.54 -0.88
C ALA A 138 6.07 9.18 -2.38
N ASP A 139 5.33 8.14 -2.75
CA ASP A 139 5.20 7.70 -4.14
C ASP A 139 4.56 8.80 -5.01
N SER A 140 4.87 8.79 -6.33
CA SER A 140 4.46 9.81 -7.31
C SER A 140 2.95 10.00 -7.37
N ASP A 141 2.20 8.91 -7.28
CA ASP A 141 0.77 8.76 -7.50
C ASP A 141 -0.11 9.04 -6.27
N MET A 142 0.48 9.54 -5.19
CA MET A 142 -0.24 9.79 -3.92
C MET A 142 -0.94 11.15 -3.93
N HIS A 143 -2.27 11.11 -3.81
CA HIS A 143 -3.14 12.28 -3.58
C HIS A 143 -3.32 12.49 -2.07
N VAL A 144 -2.88 13.61 -1.57
CA VAL A 144 -2.83 13.90 -0.13
C VAL A 144 -3.79 15.03 0.25
N ALA A 145 -4.33 14.99 1.47
CA ALA A 145 -5.14 16.07 2.02
C ALA A 145 -4.24 17.23 2.52
N PRO A 146 -4.78 18.46 2.68
CA PRO A 146 -4.00 19.59 3.16
C PRO A 146 -3.35 19.41 4.54
N ASP A 147 -3.91 18.55 5.39
CA ASP A 147 -3.42 18.25 6.74
C ASP A 147 -2.45 17.05 6.79
N TYR A 148 -2.04 16.51 5.63
CA TYR A 148 -1.19 15.33 5.55
C TYR A 148 0.13 15.50 6.29
N LEU A 149 0.88 16.59 6.06
CA LEU A 149 2.15 16.84 6.76
C LEU A 149 1.95 17.01 8.27
N ARG A 150 0.89 17.68 8.70
CA ARG A 150 0.56 17.82 10.12
C ARG A 150 0.32 16.46 10.77
N SER A 151 -0.42 15.58 10.10
CA SER A 151 -0.70 14.23 10.59
C SER A 151 0.55 13.36 10.70
N LEU A 152 1.47 13.45 9.72
CA LEU A 152 2.75 12.74 9.75
C LEU A 152 3.63 13.20 10.90
N VAL A 153 3.79 14.53 11.05
CA VAL A 153 4.63 15.13 12.09
C VAL A 153 4.07 14.85 13.48
N ALA A 154 2.76 14.96 13.67
CA ALA A 154 2.11 14.64 14.93
C ALA A 154 2.33 13.17 15.36
N ALA A 155 2.29 12.25 14.40
CA ALA A 155 2.57 10.84 14.65
C ALA A 155 4.06 10.60 14.96
N LEU A 156 4.97 11.29 14.25
CA LEU A 156 6.42 11.14 14.44
C LEU A 156 6.90 11.68 15.79
N GLN A 157 6.21 12.67 16.36
CA GLN A 157 6.52 13.24 17.67
C GLN A 157 6.05 12.37 18.85
N GLN A 158 5.36 11.25 18.60
CA GLN A 158 4.98 10.34 19.66
C GLN A 158 6.20 9.59 20.24
N PRO A 159 6.18 9.25 21.52
CA PRO A 159 7.31 8.58 22.19
C PRO A 159 7.74 7.30 21.46
N ARG A 160 9.06 7.17 21.25
CA ARG A 160 9.69 6.01 20.63
C ARG A 160 9.30 5.76 19.15
N VAL A 161 8.65 6.69 18.48
CA VAL A 161 8.37 6.58 17.04
C VAL A 161 9.60 7.02 16.25
N GLY A 162 10.14 6.11 15.45
CA GLY A 162 11.27 6.38 14.55
C GLY A 162 10.84 6.48 13.09
N LEU A 163 9.69 5.88 12.74
CA LEU A 163 9.17 5.87 11.38
C LEU A 163 7.64 6.00 11.41
N VAL A 164 7.11 6.81 10.53
CA VAL A 164 5.66 6.96 10.33
C VAL A 164 5.32 6.51 8.91
N THR A 165 4.24 5.76 8.78
CA THR A 165 3.64 5.39 7.50
C THR A 165 2.17 5.76 7.47
N THR A 166 1.53 5.64 6.31
CA THR A 166 0.08 5.84 6.14
C THR A 166 -0.57 4.60 5.55
N LEU A 167 -1.82 4.36 5.92
CA LEU A 167 -2.73 3.61 5.05
C LEU A 167 -3.00 4.43 3.79
N TYR A 168 -3.51 3.78 2.76
CA TYR A 168 -3.97 4.49 1.57
C TYR A 168 -5.22 3.83 0.99
N SER A 169 -6.01 4.62 0.27
CA SER A 169 -7.16 4.18 -0.50
C SER A 169 -6.82 4.12 -1.99
N GLY A 170 -7.53 3.30 -2.75
CA GLY A 170 -7.40 3.22 -4.21
C GLY A 170 -8.36 4.20 -4.89
N ARG A 171 -7.84 4.95 -5.86
CA ARG A 171 -8.60 5.83 -6.75
C ARG A 171 -8.37 5.41 -8.20
N ALA A 172 -9.41 4.95 -8.89
CA ALA A 172 -9.32 4.63 -10.30
C ALA A 172 -8.97 5.88 -11.12
N ALA A 173 -7.98 5.79 -12.00
CA ALA A 173 -7.57 6.89 -12.87
C ALA A 173 -8.59 7.18 -13.97
N SER A 174 -9.39 6.17 -14.34
CA SER A 174 -10.43 6.25 -15.36
C SER A 174 -11.65 5.45 -14.93
N ASP A 175 -12.80 5.78 -15.50
CA ASP A 175 -14.07 5.12 -15.20
C ASP A 175 -14.21 3.77 -15.94
N THR A 176 -13.17 2.93 -15.86
CA THR A 176 -13.19 1.57 -16.39
C THR A 176 -13.51 0.54 -15.31
N MET A 177 -14.11 -0.58 -15.69
CA MET A 177 -14.37 -1.68 -14.76
C MET A 177 -13.06 -2.17 -14.13
N THR A 178 -11.98 -2.26 -14.89
CA THR A 178 -10.66 -2.70 -14.40
C THR A 178 -10.11 -1.74 -13.34
N GLY A 179 -10.12 -0.44 -13.58
CA GLY A 179 -9.70 0.55 -12.59
C GLY A 179 -10.52 0.48 -11.30
N ARG A 180 -11.85 0.29 -11.44
CA ARG A 180 -12.74 0.09 -10.29
C ARG A 180 -12.42 -1.18 -9.52
N LEU A 181 -12.10 -2.30 -10.21
CA LEU A 181 -11.68 -3.55 -9.56
C LEU A 181 -10.36 -3.39 -8.79
N GLY A 182 -9.39 -2.69 -9.36
CA GLY A 182 -8.12 -2.41 -8.68
C GLY A 182 -8.31 -1.52 -7.44
N ALA A 183 -9.08 -0.44 -7.56
CA ALA A 183 -9.42 0.41 -6.42
C ALA A 183 -10.16 -0.37 -5.32
N ALA A 184 -11.08 -1.26 -5.69
CA ALA A 184 -11.80 -2.10 -4.73
C ALA A 184 -10.89 -3.09 -4.00
N GLN A 185 -9.82 -3.60 -4.64
CA GLN A 185 -8.82 -4.43 -3.96
C GLN A 185 -8.14 -3.66 -2.82
N ILE A 186 -7.77 -2.42 -3.07
CA ILE A 186 -7.15 -1.56 -2.07
C ILE A 186 -8.15 -1.21 -0.96
N ASN A 187 -9.33 -0.74 -1.35
CA ASN A 187 -10.32 -0.21 -0.41
C ASN A 187 -11.01 -1.28 0.43
N HIS A 188 -11.31 -2.44 -0.15
CA HIS A 188 -12.17 -3.44 0.50
C HIS A 188 -11.41 -4.69 0.98
N ALA A 189 -10.11 -4.83 0.66
CA ALA A 189 -9.29 -5.94 1.11
C ALA A 189 -8.00 -5.46 1.79
N PHE A 190 -7.12 -4.73 1.08
CA PHE A 190 -5.83 -4.30 1.63
C PHE A 190 -6.00 -3.37 2.85
N LEU A 191 -6.73 -2.27 2.72
CA LEU A 191 -6.88 -1.27 3.78
C LEU A 191 -7.52 -1.84 5.05
N PRO A 192 -8.68 -2.55 4.99
CA PRO A 192 -9.26 -3.21 6.16
C PRO A 192 -8.34 -4.30 6.74
N GLY A 193 -7.67 -5.08 5.88
CA GLY A 193 -6.71 -6.11 6.29
C GLY A 193 -5.51 -5.53 7.04
N ALA A 194 -4.94 -4.42 6.57
CA ALA A 194 -3.85 -3.72 7.24
C ALA A 194 -4.27 -3.16 8.61
N LEU A 195 -5.48 -2.64 8.72
CA LEU A 195 -6.03 -2.18 10.01
C LEU A 195 -6.23 -3.32 11.00
N LEU A 196 -6.72 -4.48 10.55
CA LEU A 196 -6.86 -5.67 11.39
C LEU A 196 -5.49 -6.20 11.81
N ALA A 197 -4.51 -6.27 10.91
CA ALA A 197 -3.14 -6.63 11.24
C ALA A 197 -2.54 -5.68 12.30
N ARG A 198 -2.80 -4.38 12.16
CA ARG A 198 -2.39 -3.37 13.16
C ARG A 198 -3.07 -3.59 14.51
N ALA A 199 -4.36 -3.92 14.53
CA ALA A 199 -5.09 -4.25 15.75
C ALA A 199 -4.56 -5.51 16.45
N MET A 200 -3.94 -6.43 15.71
CA MET A 200 -3.24 -7.61 16.22
C MET A 200 -1.78 -7.33 16.64
N GLY A 201 -1.35 -6.07 16.66
CA GLY A 201 -0.03 -5.66 17.14
C GLY A 201 1.05 -5.58 16.07
N ARG A 202 0.73 -5.72 14.78
CA ARG A 202 1.73 -5.54 13.72
C ARG A 202 2.07 -4.06 13.53
N GLU A 203 3.33 -3.76 13.32
CA GLU A 203 3.85 -2.41 13.04
C GLU A 203 4.59 -2.41 11.70
N ASP A 204 3.92 -2.86 10.64
CA ASP A 204 4.48 -2.86 9.28
C ASP A 204 4.62 -1.42 8.74
N CYS A 205 5.68 -1.17 8.00
CA CYS A 205 5.82 0.03 7.18
C CYS A 205 5.20 -0.20 5.81
N LEU A 206 4.43 0.76 5.32
CA LEU A 206 3.78 0.75 4.01
C LEU A 206 4.46 1.78 3.11
N GLY A 207 4.94 1.35 1.95
CA GLY A 207 5.86 2.10 1.10
C GLY A 207 5.32 3.35 0.42
N ALA A 208 3.98 3.52 0.38
CA ALA A 208 3.36 4.68 -0.26
C ALA A 208 3.69 6.02 0.42
N THR A 209 3.91 5.99 1.74
CA THR A 209 4.39 7.12 2.54
C THR A 209 5.29 6.62 3.67
N MET A 210 6.46 7.20 3.80
CA MET A 210 7.41 6.94 4.88
C MET A 210 7.97 8.26 5.38
N ALA A 211 7.76 8.59 6.66
CA ALA A 211 8.26 9.81 7.29
C ALA A 211 9.17 9.47 8.47
N LEU A 212 10.36 10.06 8.50
CA LEU A 212 11.37 9.83 9.53
C LEU A 212 12.34 11.02 9.62
N SER A 213 13.13 11.08 10.68
CA SER A 213 14.22 12.06 10.77
C SER A 213 15.43 11.60 9.96
N ARG A 214 16.26 12.54 9.54
CA ARG A 214 17.56 12.25 8.91
C ARG A 214 18.46 11.43 9.84
N ASP A 215 18.46 11.74 11.12
CA ASP A 215 19.20 10.99 12.13
C ASP A 215 18.75 9.51 12.20
N THR A 216 17.45 9.25 12.26
CA THR A 216 16.93 7.87 12.20
C THR A 216 17.33 7.17 10.90
N LEU A 217 17.28 7.86 9.75
CA LEU A 217 17.69 7.30 8.47
C LEU A 217 19.18 6.93 8.48
N GLU A 218 20.04 7.78 9.03
CA GLU A 218 21.49 7.53 9.15
C GLU A 218 21.80 6.36 10.09
N GLN A 219 21.11 6.28 11.23
CA GLN A 219 21.27 5.19 12.21
C GLN A 219 20.93 3.80 11.62
N VAL A 220 20.02 3.72 10.66
CA VAL A 220 19.67 2.47 10.00
C VAL A 220 20.53 2.16 8.76
N GLY A 221 21.59 2.93 8.52
CA GLY A 221 22.53 2.75 7.40
C GLY A 221 22.19 3.54 6.14
N GLY A 222 21.26 4.50 6.25
CA GLY A 222 20.84 5.38 5.16
C GLY A 222 20.04 4.66 4.07
N LEU A 223 19.73 5.39 2.99
CA LEU A 223 19.03 4.81 1.83
C LEU A 223 19.85 3.69 1.14
N ARG A 224 21.18 3.68 1.30
CA ARG A 224 22.02 2.64 0.70
C ARG A 224 21.71 1.25 1.25
N ALA A 225 21.30 1.14 2.51
CA ALA A 225 20.89 -0.13 3.12
C ALA A 225 19.63 -0.74 2.43
N LEU A 226 18.92 0.04 1.64
CA LEU A 226 17.68 -0.37 0.97
C LEU A 226 17.87 -0.62 -0.55
N ALA A 227 19.06 -0.30 -1.10
CA ALA A 227 19.28 -0.19 -2.54
C ALA A 227 19.04 -1.49 -3.34
N ASP A 228 19.20 -2.66 -2.71
CA ASP A 228 19.05 -3.97 -3.36
C ASP A 228 17.78 -4.72 -2.93
N HIS A 229 16.91 -4.09 -2.14
CA HIS A 229 15.71 -4.71 -1.63
C HIS A 229 14.47 -4.32 -2.44
N LEU A 230 13.66 -5.32 -2.84
CA LEU A 230 12.39 -5.11 -3.53
C LEU A 230 11.36 -4.44 -2.61
N ALA A 231 11.29 -4.87 -1.37
CA ALA A 231 10.39 -4.34 -0.33
C ALA A 231 11.18 -3.40 0.60
N ASP A 232 11.60 -2.27 0.04
CA ASP A 232 12.39 -1.25 0.75
C ASP A 232 11.70 -0.73 2.02
N ASP A 233 10.39 -0.59 1.96
CA ASP A 233 9.53 -0.19 3.07
C ASP A 233 9.56 -1.18 4.23
N ALA A 234 9.38 -2.47 3.94
CA ALA A 234 9.41 -3.52 4.95
C ALA A 234 10.81 -3.65 5.59
N VAL A 235 11.87 -3.47 4.79
CA VAL A 235 13.25 -3.48 5.29
C VAL A 235 13.48 -2.26 6.19
N LEU A 236 13.11 -1.06 5.75
CA LEU A 236 13.24 0.16 6.55
C LEU A 236 12.49 0.02 7.88
N GLY A 237 11.25 -0.45 7.85
CA GLY A 237 10.47 -0.68 9.07
C GLY A 237 11.16 -1.61 10.06
N ARG A 238 11.72 -2.73 9.58
CA ARG A 238 12.45 -3.70 10.43
C ARG A 238 13.76 -3.13 10.97
N LEU A 239 14.50 -2.37 10.18
CA LEU A 239 15.74 -1.72 10.62
C LEU A 239 15.46 -0.70 11.74
N VAL A 240 14.40 0.10 11.61
CA VAL A 240 13.96 1.04 12.65
C VAL A 240 13.53 0.30 13.92
N GLN A 241 12.77 -0.78 13.78
CA GLN A 241 12.35 -1.60 14.93
C GLN A 241 13.55 -2.27 15.63
N ALA A 242 14.58 -2.66 14.89
CA ALA A 242 15.81 -3.21 15.46
C ALA A 242 16.58 -2.21 16.34
N GLN A 243 16.36 -0.89 16.15
CA GLN A 243 16.86 0.18 17.04
C GLN A 243 15.99 0.38 18.30
N GLY A 244 14.95 -0.46 18.51
CA GLY A 244 14.03 -0.30 19.62
C GLY A 244 12.98 0.80 19.43
N LEU A 245 12.90 1.35 18.21
CA LEU A 245 11.91 2.36 17.82
C LEU A 245 10.66 1.70 17.22
N ARG A 246 9.58 2.46 17.14
CA ARG A 246 8.28 1.99 16.62
C ARG A 246 8.01 2.54 15.23
N VAL A 247 7.25 1.77 14.46
CA VAL A 247 6.61 2.24 13.23
C VAL A 247 5.19 2.66 13.55
N ALA A 248 4.88 3.96 13.48
CA ALA A 248 3.55 4.50 13.74
C ALA A 248 2.74 4.65 12.45
N LEU A 249 1.42 4.66 12.60
CA LEU A 249 0.48 4.93 11.53
C LEU A 249 -0.10 6.34 11.73
N ALA A 250 0.11 7.23 10.77
CA ALA A 250 -0.48 8.57 10.82
C ALA A 250 -1.98 8.53 10.57
N GLU A 251 -2.73 9.43 11.21
CA GLU A 251 -4.19 9.49 11.15
C GLU A 251 -4.69 10.22 9.88
N THR A 252 -4.17 9.79 8.74
CA THR A 252 -4.56 10.25 7.40
C THR A 252 -4.57 9.08 6.44
N ILE A 253 -5.44 9.12 5.43
CA ILE A 253 -5.55 8.08 4.39
C ILE A 253 -5.46 8.79 3.03
N PRO A 254 -4.25 8.99 2.49
CA PRO A 254 -4.10 9.46 1.11
C PRO A 254 -4.65 8.46 0.11
N ALA A 255 -4.92 8.90 -1.13
CA ALA A 255 -5.34 8.01 -2.19
C ALA A 255 -4.19 7.74 -3.16
N THR A 256 -4.01 6.49 -3.60
CA THR A 256 -3.11 6.11 -4.69
C THR A 256 -3.90 5.99 -5.99
N THR A 257 -3.30 6.39 -7.10
CA THR A 257 -3.89 6.23 -8.43
C THR A 257 -3.80 4.78 -8.88
N VAL A 258 -4.92 4.22 -9.35
CA VAL A 258 -5.01 2.90 -9.99
C VAL A 258 -5.09 3.12 -11.51
N PRO A 259 -3.97 2.96 -12.24
CA PRO A 259 -3.88 3.33 -13.65
C PRO A 259 -4.40 2.26 -14.61
N GLU A 260 -4.61 1.03 -14.17
CA GLU A 260 -4.88 -0.12 -15.00
C GLU A 260 -6.25 -0.04 -15.68
N THR A 261 -6.26 -0.16 -17.00
CA THR A 261 -7.47 -0.17 -17.84
C THR A 261 -7.80 -1.55 -18.39
N GLN A 262 -6.87 -2.53 -18.25
CA GLN A 262 -7.01 -3.89 -18.74
C GLN A 262 -6.78 -4.91 -17.64
N VAL A 263 -7.63 -5.95 -17.58
CA VAL A 263 -7.58 -6.99 -16.54
C VAL A 263 -6.23 -7.72 -16.47
N PRO A 264 -5.57 -8.10 -17.58
CA PRO A 264 -4.26 -8.74 -17.50
C PRO A 264 -3.19 -7.86 -16.83
N VAL A 265 -3.20 -6.56 -17.10
CA VAL A 265 -2.25 -5.60 -16.49
C VAL A 265 -2.50 -5.47 -14.99
N LEU A 266 -3.76 -5.34 -14.60
CA LEU A 266 -4.17 -5.35 -13.18
C LEU A 266 -3.76 -6.65 -12.49
N PHE A 267 -4.01 -7.80 -13.14
CA PHE A 267 -3.62 -9.10 -12.60
C PHE A 267 -2.11 -9.19 -12.34
N GLU A 268 -1.29 -8.74 -13.28
CA GLU A 268 0.17 -8.75 -13.13
C GLU A 268 0.64 -7.81 -12.02
N HIS A 269 0.01 -6.65 -11.89
CA HIS A 269 0.29 -5.70 -10.83
C HIS A 269 -0.04 -6.30 -9.44
N GLU A 270 -1.25 -6.82 -9.26
CA GLU A 270 -1.67 -7.46 -8.02
C GLU A 270 -0.81 -8.70 -7.71
N LEU A 271 -0.44 -9.48 -8.75
CA LEU A 271 0.42 -10.64 -8.59
C LEU A 271 1.83 -10.27 -8.11
N ARG A 272 2.36 -9.14 -8.56
CA ARG A 272 3.63 -8.59 -8.07
C ARG A 272 3.54 -8.29 -6.57
N TRP A 273 2.49 -7.60 -6.14
CA TRP A 273 2.25 -7.32 -4.72
C TRP A 273 2.07 -8.60 -3.90
N ALA A 274 1.26 -9.52 -4.39
CA ALA A 274 1.01 -10.80 -3.73
C ALA A 274 2.31 -11.60 -3.51
N ARG A 275 3.21 -11.66 -4.51
CA ARG A 275 4.52 -12.31 -4.37
C ARG A 275 5.40 -11.63 -3.34
N THR A 276 5.40 -10.31 -3.31
CA THR A 276 6.17 -9.52 -2.33
C THR A 276 5.65 -9.77 -0.92
N VAL A 277 4.36 -9.62 -0.67
CA VAL A 277 3.75 -9.84 0.65
C VAL A 277 3.95 -11.28 1.11
N LYS A 278 3.76 -12.28 0.22
CA LYS A 278 4.01 -13.68 0.53
C LYS A 278 5.46 -13.93 0.98
N SER A 279 6.44 -13.25 0.39
CA SER A 279 7.84 -13.41 0.78
C SER A 279 8.14 -12.85 2.18
N LEU A 280 7.42 -11.81 2.57
CA LEU A 280 7.58 -11.14 3.87
C LEU A 280 6.89 -11.89 5.01
N VAL A 281 5.66 -12.36 4.77
CA VAL A 281 4.73 -12.90 5.78
C VAL A 281 3.96 -14.10 5.21
N PRO A 282 4.61 -15.25 4.95
CA PRO A 282 4.03 -16.34 4.18
C PRO A 282 2.82 -17.01 4.84
N VAL A 283 2.78 -17.08 6.16
CA VAL A 283 1.66 -17.70 6.91
C VAL A 283 0.45 -16.78 6.90
N GLU A 284 0.65 -15.53 7.27
CA GLU A 284 -0.41 -14.51 7.28
C GLU A 284 -0.95 -14.27 5.89
N PHE A 285 -0.10 -14.33 4.86
CA PHE A 285 -0.51 -14.24 3.46
C PHE A 285 -1.41 -15.42 3.07
N ALA A 286 -1.09 -16.65 3.46
CA ALA A 286 -1.95 -17.81 3.20
C ALA A 286 -3.30 -17.67 3.93
N LEU A 287 -3.29 -17.25 5.19
CA LEU A 287 -4.50 -17.02 5.99
C LEU A 287 -5.36 -15.87 5.45
N SER A 288 -4.75 -14.92 4.72
CA SER A 288 -5.50 -13.81 4.10
C SER A 288 -6.52 -14.27 3.04
N ALA A 289 -6.46 -15.53 2.57
CA ALA A 289 -7.47 -16.13 1.71
C ALA A 289 -8.90 -16.06 2.30
N ILE A 290 -9.02 -16.03 3.62
CA ILE A 290 -10.31 -15.93 4.33
C ILE A 290 -11.04 -14.63 3.96
N GLN A 291 -10.34 -13.56 3.62
CA GLN A 291 -10.92 -12.25 3.28
C GLN A 291 -11.71 -12.23 1.96
N PHE A 292 -11.76 -13.34 1.21
CA PHE A 292 -12.52 -13.48 -0.03
C PHE A 292 -13.76 -14.36 0.17
N PRO A 293 -14.74 -13.93 0.97
CA PRO A 293 -15.84 -14.78 1.44
C PRO A 293 -16.75 -15.28 0.32
N LEU A 294 -16.91 -14.51 -0.77
CA LEU A 294 -17.77 -14.94 -1.89
C LEU A 294 -17.17 -16.09 -2.69
N PHE A 295 -15.83 -16.18 -2.76
CA PHE A 295 -15.17 -17.35 -3.35
C PHE A 295 -15.49 -18.61 -2.53
N TRP A 296 -15.36 -18.56 -1.20
CA TRP A 296 -15.62 -19.70 -0.34
C TRP A 296 -17.11 -20.10 -0.34
N ALA A 297 -18.01 -19.12 -0.35
CA ALA A 297 -19.44 -19.36 -0.44
C ALA A 297 -19.84 -20.00 -1.78
N ALA A 298 -19.27 -19.54 -2.90
CA ALA A 298 -19.49 -20.16 -4.21
C ALA A 298 -18.96 -21.59 -4.27
N LEU A 299 -17.80 -21.85 -3.67
CA LEU A 299 -17.24 -23.19 -3.59
C LEU A 299 -18.12 -24.11 -2.71
N THR A 300 -18.71 -23.55 -1.64
CA THR A 300 -19.70 -24.29 -0.82
C THR A 300 -20.90 -24.73 -1.64
N VAL A 301 -21.45 -23.85 -2.49
CA VAL A 301 -22.56 -24.20 -3.40
C VAL A 301 -22.15 -25.33 -4.35
N GLY A 302 -20.95 -25.27 -4.93
CA GLY A 302 -20.48 -26.32 -5.84
C GLY A 302 -20.31 -27.68 -5.15
N VAL A 303 -19.64 -27.69 -3.96
CA VAL A 303 -19.37 -28.93 -3.21
C VAL A 303 -20.64 -29.55 -2.62
N SER A 304 -21.62 -28.74 -2.24
CA SER A 304 -22.92 -29.20 -1.73
C SER A 304 -23.92 -29.57 -2.83
N GLU A 305 -23.45 -29.68 -4.08
CA GLU A 305 -24.30 -29.99 -5.25
C GLU A 305 -25.52 -29.06 -5.40
N GLY A 306 -25.35 -27.80 -5.02
CA GLY A 306 -26.38 -26.77 -5.12
C GLY A 306 -27.44 -26.82 -4.01
N ALA A 307 -27.11 -27.35 -2.83
CA ALA A 307 -28.04 -27.40 -1.71
C ALA A 307 -28.61 -26.01 -1.35
N GLY A 308 -29.92 -25.95 -1.07
CA GLY A 308 -30.62 -24.68 -0.80
C GLY A 308 -30.00 -23.82 0.32
N TRP A 309 -29.48 -24.45 1.38
CA TRP A 309 -28.78 -23.74 2.45
C TRP A 309 -27.50 -23.06 1.98
N ALA A 310 -26.77 -23.66 1.04
CA ALA A 310 -25.53 -23.10 0.50
C ALA A 310 -25.82 -21.85 -0.38
N TRP A 311 -26.90 -21.85 -1.13
CA TRP A 311 -27.36 -20.66 -1.85
C TRP A 311 -27.82 -19.54 -0.92
N LEU A 312 -28.50 -19.86 0.18
CA LEU A 312 -28.84 -18.87 1.20
C LEU A 312 -27.60 -18.29 1.86
N LEU A 313 -26.61 -19.12 2.16
CA LEU A 313 -25.32 -18.69 2.69
C LEU A 313 -24.62 -17.75 1.68
N PHE A 314 -24.56 -18.10 0.41
CA PHE A 314 -23.96 -17.28 -0.63
C PHE A 314 -24.64 -15.92 -0.73
N ALA A 315 -25.98 -15.89 -0.78
CA ALA A 315 -26.75 -14.64 -0.83
C ALA A 315 -26.54 -13.76 0.41
N ALA A 316 -26.55 -14.34 1.60
CA ALA A 316 -26.30 -13.63 2.85
C ALA A 316 -24.88 -13.06 2.92
N THR A 317 -23.88 -13.87 2.53
CA THR A 317 -22.47 -13.45 2.47
C THR A 317 -22.28 -12.31 1.46
N TRP A 318 -22.94 -12.40 0.31
CA TRP A 318 -22.90 -11.37 -0.72
C TRP A 318 -23.52 -10.06 -0.23
N LEU A 319 -24.66 -10.12 0.45
CA LEU A 319 -25.29 -8.93 1.04
C LEU A 319 -24.36 -8.28 2.07
N VAL A 320 -23.79 -9.05 3.01
CA VAL A 320 -22.86 -8.54 4.02
C VAL A 320 -21.64 -7.90 3.36
N ARG A 321 -21.02 -8.58 2.39
CA ARG A 321 -19.86 -8.08 1.65
C ARG A 321 -20.18 -6.77 0.92
N GLY A 322 -21.38 -6.69 0.28
CA GLY A 322 -21.86 -5.50 -0.42
C GLY A 322 -22.12 -4.31 0.50
N VAL A 323 -22.77 -4.55 1.64
CA VAL A 323 -23.00 -3.51 2.66
C VAL A 323 -21.67 -2.98 3.21
N CYS A 324 -20.72 -3.87 3.55
CA CYS A 324 -19.42 -3.44 4.04
C CYS A 324 -18.64 -2.65 2.98
N ALA A 325 -18.63 -3.11 1.71
CA ALA A 325 -17.96 -2.40 0.63
C ALA A 325 -18.53 -0.98 0.43
N HIS A 326 -19.86 -0.87 0.37
CA HIS A 326 -20.53 0.44 0.25
C HIS A 326 -20.23 1.35 1.45
N ALA A 327 -20.27 0.80 2.66
CA ALA A 327 -20.01 1.56 3.88
C ALA A 327 -18.53 2.04 3.96
N ILE A 328 -17.58 1.22 3.51
CA ILE A 328 -16.16 1.60 3.42
C ILE A 328 -15.98 2.73 2.40
N ASP A 329 -16.58 2.63 1.20
CA ASP A 329 -16.50 3.68 0.18
C ASP A 329 -17.09 5.00 0.69
N ALA A 330 -18.23 4.95 1.39
CA ALA A 330 -18.84 6.13 2.02
C ALA A 330 -17.94 6.73 3.11
N ASP A 331 -17.34 5.89 3.96
CA ASP A 331 -16.41 6.34 4.99
C ASP A 331 -15.12 6.92 4.38
N LEU A 332 -14.63 6.42 3.26
CA LEU A 332 -13.47 6.95 2.53
C LEU A 332 -13.81 8.18 1.69
N LYS A 333 -15.09 8.50 1.50
CA LYS A 333 -15.59 9.56 0.60
C LYS A 333 -15.13 9.36 -0.85
N VAL A 334 -14.97 8.11 -1.26
CA VAL A 334 -14.70 7.75 -2.65
C VAL A 334 -16.00 7.40 -3.35
N ALA A 335 -16.11 7.68 -4.66
CA ALA A 335 -17.24 7.19 -5.43
C ALA A 335 -17.25 5.66 -5.35
N SER A 336 -18.45 5.06 -5.13
CA SER A 336 -18.56 3.59 -5.05
C SER A 336 -17.92 2.98 -6.29
N ALA A 337 -16.75 2.40 -6.11
CA ALA A 337 -15.89 1.98 -7.21
C ALA A 337 -16.43 0.73 -7.91
N LEU A 338 -17.27 -0.06 -7.20
CA LEU A 338 -17.71 -1.36 -7.68
C LEU A 338 -19.18 -1.61 -7.31
N THR A 339 -19.96 -2.02 -8.30
CA THR A 339 -21.35 -2.43 -8.01
C THR A 339 -21.34 -3.76 -7.24
N ILE A 340 -22.36 -3.97 -6.39
CA ILE A 340 -22.51 -5.22 -5.61
C ILE A 340 -22.42 -6.48 -6.49
N TRP A 341 -22.84 -6.39 -7.75
CA TRP A 341 -22.83 -7.49 -8.71
C TRP A 341 -21.43 -7.96 -9.13
N CYS A 342 -20.43 -7.08 -9.04
CA CYS A 342 -19.05 -7.41 -9.40
C CYS A 342 -18.23 -8.02 -8.25
N LEU A 343 -18.74 -7.99 -7.02
CA LEU A 343 -18.01 -8.50 -5.84
C LEU A 343 -17.63 -9.99 -5.95
N PRO A 344 -18.48 -10.90 -6.45
CA PRO A 344 -18.08 -12.31 -6.64
C PRO A 344 -16.90 -12.45 -7.60
N PHE A 345 -16.91 -11.67 -8.70
CA PHE A 345 -15.80 -11.64 -9.64
C PHE A 345 -14.53 -11.06 -9.01
N ARG A 346 -14.66 -10.01 -8.17
CA ARG A 346 -13.51 -9.43 -7.46
C ARG A 346 -12.86 -10.43 -6.51
N ASP A 347 -13.66 -11.14 -5.70
CA ASP A 347 -13.15 -12.14 -4.77
C ASP A 347 -12.50 -13.33 -5.51
N LEU A 348 -13.08 -13.76 -6.66
CA LEU A 348 -12.50 -14.80 -7.53
C LEU A 348 -11.14 -14.34 -8.11
N LEU A 349 -11.05 -13.10 -8.61
CA LEU A 349 -9.81 -12.56 -9.15
C LEU A 349 -8.72 -12.49 -8.06
N SER A 350 -9.07 -12.02 -6.87
CA SER A 350 -8.14 -11.95 -5.73
C SER A 350 -7.63 -13.33 -5.31
N MET A 351 -8.52 -14.34 -5.26
CA MET A 351 -8.12 -15.71 -4.95
C MET A 351 -7.21 -16.27 -6.05
N THR A 352 -7.50 -15.98 -7.32
CA THR A 352 -6.67 -16.42 -8.46
C THR A 352 -5.27 -15.79 -8.38
N VAL A 353 -5.15 -14.51 -8.05
CA VAL A 353 -3.87 -13.83 -7.81
C VAL A 353 -3.11 -14.48 -6.65
N LEU A 354 -3.80 -14.73 -5.52
CA LEU A 354 -3.21 -15.39 -4.36
C LEU A 354 -2.63 -16.76 -4.75
N LEU A 355 -3.40 -17.62 -5.39
CA LEU A 355 -2.95 -18.94 -5.82
C LEU A 355 -1.81 -18.85 -6.86
N ALA A 356 -1.92 -17.96 -7.84
CA ALA A 356 -0.89 -17.76 -8.86
C ALA A 356 0.44 -17.28 -8.27
N SER A 357 0.42 -16.58 -7.13
CA SER A 357 1.62 -16.10 -6.45
C SER A 357 2.55 -17.23 -5.99
N TYR A 358 2.03 -18.45 -5.82
CA TYR A 358 2.83 -19.62 -5.42
C TYR A 358 3.62 -20.26 -6.56
N ARG A 359 3.32 -19.93 -7.84
CA ARG A 359 3.99 -20.55 -8.99
C ARG A 359 5.46 -20.12 -9.17
N THR A 360 5.81 -18.88 -8.75
CA THR A 360 7.18 -18.37 -8.88
C THR A 360 7.50 -17.31 -7.82
N LYS A 361 8.78 -17.14 -7.53
CA LYS A 361 9.30 -16.07 -6.68
C LYS A 361 9.86 -14.88 -7.48
N ARG A 362 9.88 -14.98 -8.83
CA ARG A 362 10.40 -13.92 -9.68
C ARG A 362 9.37 -12.80 -9.81
N VAL A 363 9.83 -11.57 -9.67
CA VAL A 363 9.04 -10.34 -9.78
C VAL A 363 9.70 -9.45 -10.83
N ALA A 364 8.98 -9.15 -11.91
CA ALA A 364 9.41 -8.15 -12.87
C ALA A 364 8.92 -6.76 -12.39
N TRP A 365 9.84 -5.80 -12.32
CA TRP A 365 9.53 -4.43 -11.94
C TRP A 365 10.42 -3.44 -12.70
N ARG A 366 9.81 -2.51 -13.43
CA ARG A 366 10.51 -1.48 -14.22
C ARG A 366 11.65 -2.04 -15.09
N GLY A 367 11.38 -3.14 -15.81
CA GLY A 367 12.32 -3.78 -16.71
C GLY A 367 13.42 -4.62 -16.05
N GLN A 368 13.39 -4.77 -14.72
CA GLN A 368 14.31 -5.65 -13.99
C GLN A 368 13.55 -6.84 -13.39
N VAL A 369 14.23 -7.99 -13.32
CA VAL A 369 13.70 -9.18 -12.63
C VAL A 369 14.39 -9.29 -11.28
N MET A 370 13.61 -9.14 -10.21
CA MET A 370 14.06 -9.28 -8.84
C MET A 370 13.47 -10.56 -8.23
N LEU A 371 14.14 -11.10 -7.21
CA LEU A 371 13.61 -12.21 -6.43
C LEU A 371 12.85 -11.66 -5.21
N ALA A 372 11.60 -12.06 -5.06
CA ALA A 372 10.87 -11.86 -3.82
C ALA A 372 11.41 -12.84 -2.77
N THR A 373 12.45 -12.44 -2.05
CA THR A 373 13.06 -13.19 -0.95
C THR A 373 12.82 -12.45 0.37
N ARG A 374 12.80 -13.19 1.47
CA ARG A 374 12.72 -12.58 2.80
C ARG A 374 13.98 -11.71 2.99
N PRO A 375 13.87 -10.42 3.28
CA PRO A 375 15.04 -9.57 3.46
C PRO A 375 15.91 -10.11 4.61
N SER A 376 17.21 -10.28 4.37
CA SER A 376 18.17 -10.48 5.46
C SER A 376 18.43 -9.12 6.11
N LEU A 377 18.38 -9.04 7.44
CA LEU A 377 18.72 -7.83 8.19
C LEU A 377 20.25 -7.65 8.36
N ILE A 378 21.04 -8.60 7.85
CA ILE A 378 22.50 -8.51 7.88
C ILE A 378 22.93 -7.73 6.63
N PRO A 379 23.61 -6.56 6.77
CA PRO A 379 24.19 -5.87 5.63
C PRO A 379 25.12 -6.83 4.87
N THR A 380 25.01 -6.87 3.56
CA THR A 380 25.82 -7.75 2.68
C THR A 380 27.33 -7.50 2.84
N SER A 381 27.72 -6.35 3.41
CA SER A 381 29.11 -6.00 3.75
C SER A 381 29.68 -6.73 4.99
N LEU A 382 28.85 -7.43 5.75
CA LEU A 382 29.23 -8.17 6.97
C LEU A 382 28.99 -9.68 6.84
N ALA A 383 28.56 -10.19 5.69
CA ALA A 383 28.51 -11.61 5.45
C ALA A 383 29.96 -12.12 5.38
N PRO A 384 30.39 -13.13 6.21
CA PRO A 384 31.71 -13.74 6.07
C PRO A 384 31.77 -14.29 4.64
N GLY A 385 32.84 -13.88 3.91
CA GLY A 385 33.08 -14.36 2.57
C GLY A 385 33.11 -15.88 2.58
N GLU A 386 32.27 -16.48 1.72
CA GLU A 386 32.42 -17.89 1.38
C GLU A 386 33.79 -18.05 0.69
N GLY A 387 34.74 -18.58 1.43
CA GLY A 387 36.02 -19.02 0.93
C GLY A 387 35.91 -20.40 0.27
#